data_d7f6aefafacd5bb1134bfe6584fa19d0
#
_entry.id   d7f6aefafacd5bb1134bfe6584fa19d0
#
_cell.length_a   1.000
_cell.length_b   1.000
_cell.length_c   1.000
_cell.angle_alpha   90.00
_cell.angle_beta   90.00
_cell.angle_gamma   90.00
#
_symmetry.space_group_name_H-M   'P 1'
#
loop_
_entity.id
_entity.type
_entity.pdbx_description
1 polymer ?
#
loop_
_entity_poly.entity_id
_entity_poly.type
_entity_poly.pdbx_seq_one_letter_code
_entity_poly.pdbx_strand_id
1 'polypeptide(L)'
;FADKKWLVQKGKLNLADSTRKVTLWSFYLPKNAKLWENSIEYLHDSGYWYSRYYGDYPYNHITAVDGDLSAGGGMEYPNITVISKMPGKQMLEMVIMHEVGHNWFYGILGSNERYHTWMDEGLNDYTNIRYWQDKYK
;
A
#
# COMPACT_ATOMS: atom_id res chain seq x y z
N PHE A 1 -1.89 3.88 15.81
CA PHE A 1 -2.39 3.60 17.15
C PHE A 1 -3.86 3.22 17.08
N ALA A 2 -4.14 1.92 17.07
CA ALA A 2 -5.49 1.39 17.08
C ALA A 2 -5.89 1.00 18.52
N ASP A 3 -7.10 1.29 18.91
CA ASP A 3 -7.65 0.80 20.16
C ASP A 3 -8.23 -0.62 19.99
N LYS A 4 -8.72 -1.22 21.09
CA LYS A 4 -9.29 -2.57 21.10
C LYS A 4 -10.55 -2.74 20.22
N LYS A 5 -11.11 -1.67 19.66
CA LYS A 5 -12.28 -1.72 18.78
C LYS A 5 -11.90 -1.98 17.32
N TRP A 6 -10.64 -1.80 16.97
CA TRP A 6 -10.16 -2.02 15.62
C TRP A 6 -10.01 -3.51 15.32
N LEU A 7 -10.37 -3.89 14.12
CA LEU A 7 -10.05 -5.21 13.58
C LEU A 7 -8.64 -5.18 12.99
N VAL A 8 -7.92 -6.28 13.16
CA VAL A 8 -6.53 -6.41 12.71
C VAL A 8 -6.38 -7.70 11.93
N GLN A 9 -5.82 -7.58 10.72
CA GLN A 9 -5.35 -8.72 9.95
C GLN A 9 -3.83 -8.68 9.85
N LYS A 10 -3.22 -9.86 9.78
CA LYS A 10 -1.78 -10.04 9.65
C LYS A 10 -1.47 -11.03 8.55
N GLY A 11 -0.50 -10.69 7.72
CA GLY A 11 0.00 -11.54 6.66
C GLY A 11 1.52 -11.51 6.57
N LYS A 12 2.05 -12.20 5.56
CA LYS A 12 3.48 -12.22 5.25
C LYS A 12 3.68 -12.15 3.74
N LEU A 13 4.70 -11.42 3.32
CA LEU A 13 5.22 -11.43 1.96
C LEU A 13 6.61 -12.05 1.99
N ASN A 14 6.83 -13.08 1.18
CA ASN A 14 8.14 -13.64 0.93
C ASN A 14 8.76 -12.91 -0.27
N LEU A 15 9.96 -12.38 -0.10
CA LEU A 15 10.69 -11.71 -1.17
C LEU A 15 11.43 -12.74 -2.04
N ALA A 16 11.57 -12.45 -3.34
CA ALA A 16 12.09 -13.41 -4.32
C ALA A 16 13.57 -13.75 -4.06
N ASP A 17 14.37 -12.74 -3.75
CA ASP A 17 15.83 -12.86 -3.66
C ASP A 17 16.35 -12.92 -2.23
N SER A 18 15.49 -13.05 -1.24
CA SER A 18 15.93 -13.08 0.15
C SER A 18 15.15 -14.08 1.00
N THR A 19 15.80 -14.56 2.05
CA THR A 19 15.15 -15.32 3.12
C THR A 19 14.29 -14.42 4.03
N ARG A 20 14.35 -13.09 3.81
CA ARG A 20 13.57 -12.11 4.57
C ARG A 20 12.08 -12.24 4.28
N LYS A 21 11.29 -12.02 5.32
CA LYS A 21 9.83 -11.95 5.25
C LYS A 21 9.40 -10.56 5.69
N VAL A 22 8.56 -9.95 4.89
CA VAL A 22 7.91 -8.69 5.23
C VAL A 22 6.59 -9.01 5.95
N THR A 23 6.37 -8.40 7.11
CA THR A 23 5.10 -8.54 7.83
C THR A 23 4.08 -7.56 7.27
N LEU A 24 2.89 -8.05 6.95
CA LEU A 24 1.78 -7.24 6.47
C LEU A 24 0.79 -7.02 7.62
N TRP A 25 0.34 -5.78 7.77
CA TRP A 25 -0.64 -5.40 8.77
C TRP A 25 -1.76 -4.59 8.14
N SER A 26 -2.99 -4.94 8.46
CA SER A 26 -4.17 -4.17 8.09
C SER A 26 -5.00 -3.89 9.34
N PHE A 27 -5.26 -2.60 9.59
CA PHE A 27 -6.06 -2.12 10.71
C PHE A 27 -7.29 -1.40 10.16
N TYR A 28 -8.48 -1.86 10.52
CA TYR A 28 -9.70 -1.25 10.01
C TYR A 28 -10.85 -1.29 11.03
N LEU A 29 -11.80 -0.39 10.84
CA LEU A 29 -12.96 -0.29 11.72
C LEU A 29 -13.99 -1.38 11.40
N PRO A 30 -14.69 -1.94 12.40
CA PRO A 30 -15.71 -2.97 12.20
C PRO A 30 -16.79 -2.62 11.17
N LYS A 31 -17.17 -1.34 11.09
CA LYS A 31 -18.14 -0.84 10.09
C LYS A 31 -17.68 -1.02 8.64
N ASN A 32 -16.37 -1.10 8.40
CA ASN A 32 -15.75 -1.26 7.09
C ASN A 32 -15.22 -2.69 6.85
N ALA A 33 -15.52 -3.65 7.73
CA ALA A 33 -14.97 -5.01 7.69
C ALA A 33 -15.17 -5.71 6.33
N LYS A 34 -16.37 -5.60 5.73
CA LYS A 34 -16.67 -6.19 4.42
C LYS A 34 -15.85 -5.54 3.28
N LEU A 35 -15.57 -4.26 3.37
CA LEU A 35 -14.74 -3.55 2.39
C LEU A 35 -13.28 -3.97 2.51
N TRP A 36 -12.78 -4.11 3.73
CA TRP A 36 -11.38 -4.38 4.04
C TRP A 36 -11.01 -5.87 4.15
N GLU A 37 -11.93 -6.79 3.93
CA GLU A 37 -11.69 -8.22 4.15
C GLU A 37 -10.51 -8.78 3.34
N ASN A 38 -10.24 -8.22 2.14
CA ASN A 38 -9.14 -8.63 1.26
C ASN A 38 -7.90 -7.72 1.38
N SER A 39 -7.84 -6.82 2.34
CA SER A 39 -6.76 -5.81 2.44
C SER A 39 -5.36 -6.41 2.60
N ILE A 40 -5.23 -7.59 3.23
CA ILE A 40 -3.94 -8.30 3.31
C ILE A 40 -3.48 -8.82 1.95
N GLU A 41 -4.41 -9.28 1.11
CA GLU A 41 -4.11 -9.66 -0.29
C GLU A 41 -3.62 -8.44 -1.08
N TYR A 42 -4.30 -7.31 -0.95
CA TYR A 42 -3.90 -6.06 -1.62
C TYR A 42 -2.52 -5.58 -1.19
N LEU A 43 -2.19 -5.65 0.11
CA LEU A 43 -0.87 -5.34 0.63
C LEU A 43 0.21 -6.33 0.13
N HIS A 44 -0.13 -7.63 0.10
CA HIS A 44 0.76 -8.67 -0.42
C HIS A 44 1.09 -8.41 -1.89
N ASP A 45 0.08 -8.23 -2.72
CA ASP A 45 0.26 -8.08 -4.16
C ASP A 45 0.95 -6.76 -4.51
N SER A 46 0.65 -5.69 -3.77
CA SER A 46 1.38 -4.42 -3.91
C SER A 46 2.87 -4.64 -3.62
N GLY A 47 3.22 -5.19 -2.48
CA GLY A 47 4.60 -5.48 -2.11
C GLY A 47 5.30 -6.44 -3.07
N TYR A 48 4.58 -7.46 -3.55
CA TYR A 48 5.09 -8.45 -4.51
C TYR A 48 5.42 -7.83 -5.86
N TRP A 49 4.47 -7.13 -6.48
CA TRP A 49 4.65 -6.57 -7.82
C TRP A 49 5.67 -5.44 -7.85
N TYR A 50 5.64 -4.53 -6.87
CA TYR A 50 6.64 -3.48 -6.77
C TYR A 50 8.04 -4.04 -6.50
N SER A 51 8.18 -5.06 -5.64
CA SER A 51 9.47 -5.75 -5.45
C SER A 51 9.98 -6.35 -6.75
N ARG A 52 9.09 -6.90 -7.56
CA ARG A 52 9.42 -7.50 -8.84
C ARG A 52 9.82 -6.47 -9.91
N TYR A 53 9.27 -5.25 -9.84
CA TYR A 53 9.57 -4.19 -10.81
C TYR A 53 10.82 -3.42 -10.46
N TYR A 54 11.05 -3.17 -9.18
CA TYR A 54 12.02 -2.17 -8.71
C TYR A 54 13.02 -2.70 -7.68
N GLY A 55 12.97 -3.98 -7.36
CA GLY A 55 13.81 -4.60 -6.34
C GLY A 55 13.08 -4.81 -5.01
N ASP A 56 13.61 -5.74 -4.23
CA ASP A 56 13.02 -6.21 -3.00
C ASP A 56 12.69 -5.08 -2.02
N TYR A 57 11.49 -5.15 -1.44
CA TYR A 57 11.07 -4.22 -0.39
C TYR A 57 12.08 -4.19 0.77
N PRO A 58 12.67 -3.03 1.10
CA PRO A 58 13.83 -2.99 2.01
C PRO A 58 13.44 -3.02 3.49
N TYR A 59 12.18 -2.76 3.81
CA TYR A 59 11.72 -2.63 5.20
C TYR A 59 11.08 -3.92 5.73
N ASN A 60 10.81 -3.98 7.04
CA ASN A 60 10.36 -5.20 7.71
C ASN A 60 8.84 -5.38 7.73
N HIS A 61 8.07 -4.33 7.40
CA HIS A 61 6.61 -4.39 7.39
C HIS A 61 6.00 -3.43 6.37
N ILE A 62 4.78 -3.74 5.97
CA ILE A 62 3.88 -2.85 5.21
C ILE A 62 2.57 -2.80 6.00
N THR A 63 2.06 -1.61 6.23
CA THR A 63 0.84 -1.44 7.02
C THR A 63 -0.16 -0.55 6.30
N ALA A 64 -1.42 -0.95 6.25
CA ALA A 64 -2.54 -0.10 5.83
C ALA A 64 -3.52 0.12 6.99
N VAL A 65 -3.99 1.33 7.12
CA VAL A 65 -4.90 1.77 8.17
C VAL A 65 -6.13 2.44 7.56
N ASP A 66 -7.32 1.95 7.94
CA ASP A 66 -8.61 2.58 7.64
C ASP A 66 -8.73 3.88 8.43
N GLY A 67 -8.50 5.00 7.79
CA GLY A 67 -8.48 6.31 8.42
C GLY A 67 -9.55 7.26 7.88
N ASP A 68 -9.46 8.49 8.33
CA ASP A 68 -10.29 9.58 7.85
C ASP A 68 -9.38 10.78 7.56
N LEU A 69 -9.12 11.00 6.27
CA LEU A 69 -8.29 12.10 5.78
C LEU A 69 -9.20 13.18 5.20
N SER A 70 -9.01 14.41 5.60
CA SER A 70 -9.81 15.55 5.11
C SER A 70 -9.71 15.77 3.59
N ALA A 71 -8.57 15.42 3.00
CA ALA A 71 -8.34 15.47 1.56
C ALA A 71 -8.90 14.27 0.79
N GLY A 72 -9.33 13.19 1.47
CA GLY A 72 -9.68 11.92 0.83
C GLY A 72 -8.43 11.15 0.37
N GLY A 73 -8.64 10.09 -0.46
CA GLY A 73 -7.53 9.29 -0.99
C GLY A 73 -6.77 8.50 0.05
N GLY A 74 -5.47 8.50 -0.05
CA GLY A 74 -4.54 7.91 0.91
C GLY A 74 -3.48 8.90 1.37
N MET A 75 -2.59 8.43 2.23
CA MET A 75 -1.41 9.17 2.69
C MET A 75 -0.29 8.17 2.97
N GLU A 76 0.81 8.38 2.30
CA GLU A 76 1.97 7.50 2.19
C GLU A 76 2.99 7.63 3.32
N TYR A 77 2.57 7.75 4.57
CA TYR A 77 3.54 7.75 5.67
C TYR A 77 4.47 6.53 5.59
N PRO A 78 5.77 6.69 5.91
CA PRO A 78 6.76 5.62 5.75
C PRO A 78 6.32 4.31 6.40
N ASN A 79 6.16 3.26 5.60
CA ASN A 79 5.75 1.90 6.00
C ASN A 79 4.34 1.76 6.61
N ILE A 80 3.60 2.86 6.74
CA ILE A 80 2.23 2.86 7.24
C ILE A 80 1.38 3.82 6.43
N THR A 81 0.53 3.29 5.58
CA THR A 81 -0.36 4.11 4.76
C THR A 81 -1.73 4.25 5.40
N VAL A 82 -2.27 5.44 5.37
CA VAL A 82 -3.62 5.73 5.87
C VAL A 82 -4.55 5.89 4.68
N ILE A 83 -5.64 5.13 4.65
CA ILE A 83 -6.58 5.11 3.53
C ILE A 83 -7.93 5.67 4.01
N SER A 84 -8.43 6.68 3.31
CA SER A 84 -9.76 7.24 3.56
C SER A 84 -10.87 6.28 3.11
N LYS A 85 -12.11 6.67 3.42
CA LYS A 85 -13.29 5.93 3.00
C LYS A 85 -13.33 5.75 1.47
N MET A 86 -13.38 4.49 1.01
CA MET A 86 -13.45 4.15 -0.40
C MET A 86 -14.84 3.66 -0.80
N PRO A 87 -15.29 3.91 -2.05
CA PRO A 87 -16.61 3.54 -2.52
C PRO A 87 -16.76 2.03 -2.79
N GLY A 88 -15.65 1.28 -2.90
CA GLY A 88 -15.67 -0.15 -3.19
C GLY A 88 -14.30 -0.79 -3.11
N LYS A 89 -14.27 -2.11 -3.21
CA LYS A 89 -13.05 -2.93 -3.06
C LYS A 89 -11.98 -2.62 -4.10
N GLN A 90 -12.38 -2.42 -5.36
CA GLN A 90 -11.46 -2.11 -6.44
C GLN A 90 -10.72 -0.78 -6.19
N MET A 91 -11.45 0.25 -5.73
CA MET A 91 -10.85 1.52 -5.39
C MET A 91 -9.95 1.40 -4.15
N LEU A 92 -10.37 0.61 -3.15
CA LEU A 92 -9.55 0.35 -1.97
C LEU A 92 -8.23 -0.34 -2.35
N GLU A 93 -8.27 -1.35 -3.22
CA GLU A 93 -7.07 -2.01 -3.73
C GLU A 93 -6.17 -1.03 -4.47
N MET A 94 -6.74 -0.22 -5.36
CA MET A 94 -5.99 0.76 -6.14
C MET A 94 -5.26 1.75 -5.23
N VAL A 95 -5.94 2.29 -4.23
CA VAL A 95 -5.33 3.26 -3.31
C VAL A 95 -4.30 2.59 -2.41
N ILE A 96 -4.57 1.40 -1.86
CA ILE A 96 -3.56 0.65 -1.09
C ILE A 96 -2.29 0.42 -1.92
N MET A 97 -2.45 -0.03 -3.17
CA MET A 97 -1.34 -0.30 -4.06
C MET A 97 -0.54 0.98 -4.38
N HIS A 98 -1.23 2.08 -4.65
CA HIS A 98 -0.62 3.38 -4.90
C HIS A 98 0.20 3.84 -3.69
N GLU A 99 -0.40 3.88 -2.51
CA GLU A 99 0.29 4.34 -1.29
C GLU A 99 1.45 3.41 -0.87
N VAL A 100 1.33 2.11 -1.10
CA VAL A 100 2.46 1.18 -0.88
C VAL A 100 3.59 1.47 -1.86
N GLY A 101 3.29 1.86 -3.09
CA GLY A 101 4.27 2.21 -4.12
C GLY A 101 5.18 3.37 -3.73
N HIS A 102 4.69 4.32 -2.96
CA HIS A 102 5.47 5.42 -2.42
C HIS A 102 6.61 5.00 -1.48
N ASN A 103 6.63 3.77 -0.98
CA ASN A 103 7.82 3.26 -0.27
C ASN A 103 9.03 3.09 -1.21
N TRP A 104 8.82 2.96 -2.52
CA TRP A 104 9.86 3.01 -3.55
C TRP A 104 10.05 4.42 -4.09
N PHE A 105 8.95 5.03 -4.56
CA PHE A 105 8.94 6.40 -5.07
C PHE A 105 8.67 7.37 -3.92
N TYR A 106 9.63 8.12 -3.48
CA TYR A 106 9.72 8.91 -2.29
C TYR A 106 10.49 8.20 -1.15
N GLY A 107 10.12 6.98 -0.75
CA GLY A 107 10.76 6.30 0.38
C GLY A 107 12.21 5.88 0.11
N ILE A 108 12.48 5.26 -1.04
CA ILE A 108 13.83 4.86 -1.49
C ILE A 108 14.40 5.91 -2.42
N LEU A 109 13.64 6.34 -3.41
CA LEU A 109 14.02 7.35 -4.38
C LEU A 109 13.53 8.71 -3.91
N GLY A 110 14.25 9.32 -2.97
CA GLY A 110 13.92 10.64 -2.44
C GLY A 110 13.94 11.71 -3.55
N SER A 111 12.87 12.47 -3.65
CA SER A 111 12.71 13.57 -4.59
C SER A 111 12.15 14.80 -3.90
N ASN A 112 12.25 15.96 -4.55
CA ASN A 112 11.54 17.14 -4.08
C ASN A 112 10.10 17.10 -4.61
N GLU A 113 9.21 16.47 -3.85
CA GLU A 113 7.81 16.25 -4.20
C GLU A 113 7.06 17.54 -4.53
N ARG A 114 7.43 18.64 -3.90
CA ARG A 114 6.76 19.93 -4.12
C ARG A 114 7.04 20.52 -5.50
N TYR A 115 8.27 20.36 -6.01
CA TYR A 115 8.69 20.94 -7.29
C TYR A 115 8.78 19.91 -8.42
N HIS A 116 8.89 18.62 -8.08
CA HIS A 116 9.09 17.54 -9.03
C HIS A 116 8.15 16.36 -8.75
N THR A 117 6.87 16.66 -8.57
CA THR A 117 5.79 15.70 -8.27
C THR A 117 5.76 14.51 -9.23
N TRP A 118 6.20 14.67 -10.48
CA TRP A 118 6.22 13.61 -11.46
C TRP A 118 7.18 12.45 -11.12
N MET A 119 8.21 12.69 -10.33
CA MET A 119 9.14 11.64 -9.89
C MET A 119 8.54 10.73 -8.84
N ASP A 120 7.66 11.27 -8.04
CA ASP A 120 6.91 10.57 -7.00
C ASP A 120 5.60 10.02 -7.56
N GLU A 121 4.66 10.89 -7.82
CA GLU A 121 3.31 10.53 -8.25
C GLU A 121 3.26 9.95 -9.68
N GLY A 122 3.93 10.59 -10.64
CA GLY A 122 3.83 10.20 -12.05
C GLY A 122 4.44 8.83 -12.33
N LEU A 123 5.58 8.48 -11.73
CA LEU A 123 6.17 7.16 -11.86
C LEU A 123 5.34 6.11 -11.11
N ASN A 124 4.78 6.48 -9.97
CA ASN A 124 3.91 5.61 -9.21
C ASN A 124 2.61 5.33 -9.97
N ASP A 125 1.96 6.34 -10.55
CA ASP A 125 0.76 6.19 -11.37
C ASP A 125 1.00 5.32 -12.61
N TYR A 126 2.14 5.49 -13.29
CA TYR A 126 2.52 4.59 -14.38
C TYR A 126 2.62 3.13 -13.91
N THR A 127 3.17 2.92 -12.72
CA THR A 127 3.28 1.58 -12.13
C THR A 127 1.92 1.00 -11.76
N ASN A 128 0.96 1.82 -11.37
CA ASN A 128 -0.42 1.41 -11.12
C ASN A 128 -1.05 0.77 -12.36
N ILE A 129 -0.85 1.37 -13.53
CA ILE A 129 -1.35 0.80 -14.81
C ILE A 129 -0.72 -0.57 -15.05
N ARG A 130 0.59 -0.69 -14.86
CA ARG A 130 1.32 -1.93 -15.03
C ARG A 130 0.86 -3.03 -14.06
N TYR A 131 0.64 -2.67 -12.78
CA TYR A 131 0.10 -3.58 -11.78
C TYR A 131 -1.24 -4.20 -12.22
N TRP A 132 -2.19 -3.37 -12.68
CA TRP A 132 -3.49 -3.84 -13.14
C TRP A 132 -3.37 -4.77 -14.35
N GLN A 133 -2.51 -4.43 -15.28
CA GLN A 133 -2.26 -5.26 -16.46
C GLN A 133 -1.65 -6.61 -16.10
N ASP A 134 -0.73 -6.66 -15.15
CA ASP A 134 -0.03 -7.89 -14.80
C ASP A 134 -0.82 -8.77 -13.83
N LYS A 135 -1.62 -8.20 -12.94
CA LYS A 135 -2.46 -8.95 -12.00
C LYS A 135 -3.74 -9.49 -12.62
N TYR A 136 -4.37 -8.75 -13.53
CA TYR A 136 -5.71 -9.04 -14.04
C TYR A 136 -5.74 -9.36 -15.55
N LYS A 137 -4.67 -9.91 -16.06
CA LYS A 137 -4.61 -10.45 -17.45
C LYS A 137 -5.55 -11.60 -17.68
#